data_bf9ad1671bedd7909556f15dff8cd7b7
#
_entry.id   bf9ad1671bedd7909556f15dff8cd7b7
#
_cell.length_a   1.000
_cell.length_b   1.000
_cell.length_c   1.000
_cell.angle_alpha   90.00
_cell.angle_beta   90.00
_cell.angle_gamma   90.00
#
_symmetry.space_group_name_H-M   'P 1'
#
loop_
_entity.id
_entity.type
_entity.pdbx_description
1 polymer ?
#
loop_
_entity_poly.entity_id
_entity_poly.type
_entity_poly.pdbx_seq_one_letter_code
_entity_poly.pdbx_strand_id
1 'polypeptide(L)'
;MNDLINKFNQKELSGRDARLLQEWRELDALCAKRKQVSPNPRKPSISYIIRKKNIIGLPTEYEIWYRCKSIVGVKDTAIPREPIFGNLHKMSIVLPNNYPSADGNPIFTFRTNIWHPNIRYSGSFKGHVCLTIKEMGVLAALKDLVLRVEQYLKYSLYHAENTYPYPEDQNVAEWVREEGEPNGWTRFGQDVPSKSNSQTVSATESQDNHTETTKKSTKKSLTI
;
A
#
# COMPACT_ATOMS: atom_id res chain seq x y z
N MET A 1 -1.42 -8.96 -24.26
CA MET A 1 -2.23 -9.96 -23.55
C MET A 1 -1.55 -11.31 -23.76
N ASN A 2 -1.48 -12.14 -22.75
CA ASN A 2 -0.81 -13.44 -22.86
C ASN A 2 -1.71 -14.39 -23.67
N ASP A 3 -1.26 -14.84 -24.85
CA ASP A 3 -2.07 -15.69 -25.76
C ASP A 3 -2.51 -17.02 -25.14
N LEU A 4 -1.78 -17.48 -24.10
CA LEU A 4 -2.15 -18.66 -23.34
C LEU A 4 -3.47 -18.49 -22.57
N ILE A 5 -3.81 -17.28 -22.14
CA ILE A 5 -5.06 -16.99 -21.41
C ILE A 5 -6.28 -17.23 -22.30
N ASN A 6 -6.16 -16.94 -23.60
CA ASN A 6 -7.25 -17.07 -24.56
C ASN A 6 -7.62 -18.52 -24.89
N LYS A 7 -6.77 -19.49 -24.51
CA LYS A 7 -7.06 -20.92 -24.67
C LYS A 7 -8.12 -21.42 -23.70
N PHE A 8 -8.41 -20.68 -22.63
CA PHE A 8 -9.40 -21.08 -21.64
C PHE A 8 -10.75 -20.44 -21.91
N ASN A 9 -11.78 -21.28 -22.07
CA ASN A 9 -13.16 -20.84 -22.15
C ASN A 9 -13.73 -20.73 -20.71
N GLN A 10 -13.98 -19.52 -20.24
CA GLN A 10 -14.49 -19.30 -18.88
C GLN A 10 -15.84 -19.98 -18.62
N LYS A 11 -16.67 -20.15 -19.66
CA LYS A 11 -17.99 -20.79 -19.55
C LYS A 11 -17.91 -22.30 -19.25
N GLU A 12 -16.74 -22.90 -19.52
CA GLU A 12 -16.49 -24.33 -19.29
C GLU A 12 -15.87 -24.61 -17.91
N LEU A 13 -15.47 -23.54 -17.22
CA LEU A 13 -14.86 -23.62 -15.89
C LEU A 13 -15.89 -23.26 -14.82
N SER A 14 -15.78 -23.88 -13.66
CA SER A 14 -16.62 -23.59 -12.49
C SER A 14 -15.79 -23.41 -11.22
N GLY A 15 -16.41 -22.81 -10.21
CA GLY A 15 -15.83 -22.67 -8.89
C GLY A 15 -14.43 -22.03 -8.90
N ARG A 16 -13.47 -22.74 -8.29
CA ARG A 16 -12.09 -22.30 -8.13
C ARG A 16 -11.39 -21.99 -9.47
N ASP A 17 -11.57 -22.85 -10.46
CA ASP A 17 -10.87 -22.70 -11.73
C ASP A 17 -11.34 -21.47 -12.50
N ALA A 18 -12.64 -21.18 -12.51
CA ALA A 18 -13.18 -19.94 -13.07
C ALA A 18 -12.58 -18.71 -12.37
N ARG A 19 -12.45 -18.75 -11.03
CA ARG A 19 -11.82 -17.68 -10.25
C ARG A 19 -10.34 -17.54 -10.57
N LEU A 20 -9.56 -18.63 -10.64
CA LEU A 20 -8.14 -18.58 -11.00
C LEU A 20 -7.93 -17.96 -12.39
N LEU A 21 -8.80 -18.29 -13.37
CA LEU A 21 -8.74 -17.68 -14.70
C LEU A 21 -9.05 -16.19 -14.66
N GLN A 22 -10.04 -15.79 -13.90
CA GLN A 22 -10.39 -14.36 -13.70
C GLN A 22 -9.22 -13.60 -13.10
N GLU A 23 -8.62 -14.10 -12.02
CA GLU A 23 -7.45 -13.46 -11.37
C GLU A 23 -6.28 -13.30 -12.34
N TRP A 24 -6.01 -14.33 -13.13
CA TRP A 24 -4.93 -14.26 -14.12
C TRP A 24 -5.21 -13.21 -15.19
N ARG A 25 -6.43 -13.16 -15.73
CA ARG A 25 -6.84 -12.15 -16.73
C ARG A 25 -6.70 -10.73 -16.20
N GLU A 26 -7.19 -10.50 -15.00
CA GLU A 26 -7.16 -9.17 -14.39
C GLU A 26 -5.73 -8.72 -14.03
N LEU A 27 -4.89 -9.63 -13.54
CA LEU A 27 -3.48 -9.35 -13.28
C LEU A 27 -2.70 -9.08 -14.58
N ASP A 28 -2.94 -9.86 -15.64
CA ASP A 28 -2.32 -9.65 -16.95
C ASP A 28 -2.71 -8.30 -17.54
N ALA A 29 -3.99 -7.93 -17.47
CA ALA A 29 -4.48 -6.64 -17.92
C ALA A 29 -3.85 -5.47 -17.14
N LEU A 30 -3.72 -5.59 -15.81
CA LEU A 30 -3.00 -4.61 -14.98
C LEU A 30 -1.56 -4.44 -15.46
N CYS A 31 -0.83 -5.53 -15.63
CA CYS A 31 0.57 -5.49 -16.04
C CYS A 31 0.75 -4.96 -17.48
N ALA A 32 -0.17 -5.30 -18.38
CA ALA A 32 -0.20 -4.75 -19.73
C ALA A 32 -0.38 -3.23 -19.72
N LYS A 33 -1.32 -2.71 -18.92
CA LYS A 33 -1.52 -1.27 -18.73
C LYS A 33 -0.26 -0.59 -18.16
N ARG A 34 0.38 -1.19 -17.14
CA ARG A 34 1.63 -0.67 -16.56
C ARG A 34 2.77 -0.63 -17.57
N LYS A 35 2.83 -1.61 -18.49
CA LYS A 35 3.81 -1.65 -19.57
C LYS A 35 3.58 -0.54 -20.59
N GLN A 36 2.32 -0.25 -20.95
CA GLN A 36 1.97 0.81 -21.91
C GLN A 36 2.36 2.21 -21.43
N VAL A 37 2.14 2.50 -20.13
CA VAL A 37 2.44 3.83 -19.56
C VAL A 37 3.88 3.96 -19.04
N SER A 38 4.68 2.90 -19.11
CA SER A 38 6.05 2.91 -18.63
C SER A 38 6.99 3.63 -19.60
N PRO A 39 7.84 4.55 -19.13
CA PRO A 39 8.92 5.13 -19.94
C PRO A 39 9.85 4.06 -20.53
N ASN A 40 9.97 2.92 -19.88
CA ASN A 40 10.68 1.75 -20.37
C ASN A 40 9.77 0.52 -20.36
N PRO A 41 9.17 0.13 -21.51
CA PRO A 41 8.28 -1.01 -21.59
C PRO A 41 8.91 -2.36 -21.20
N ARG A 42 10.25 -2.46 -21.19
CA ARG A 42 10.97 -3.66 -20.73
C ARG A 42 11.08 -3.73 -19.19
N LYS A 43 10.84 -2.60 -18.50
CA LYS A 43 10.92 -2.46 -17.04
C LYS A 43 9.68 -1.73 -16.49
N PRO A 44 8.46 -2.25 -16.68
CA PRO A 44 7.26 -1.61 -16.16
C PRO A 44 7.28 -1.56 -14.63
N SER A 45 6.49 -0.65 -14.02
CA SER A 45 6.43 -0.51 -12.56
C SER A 45 5.94 -1.78 -11.86
N ILE A 46 5.03 -2.53 -12.49
CA ILE A 46 4.56 -3.84 -12.02
C ILE A 46 4.66 -4.85 -13.17
N SER A 47 5.18 -6.04 -12.87
CA SER A 47 5.20 -7.19 -13.77
C SER A 47 5.10 -8.48 -12.95
N TYR A 48 4.76 -9.59 -13.60
CA TYR A 48 4.66 -10.88 -12.93
C TYR A 48 5.30 -12.01 -13.72
N ILE A 49 5.62 -13.10 -13.00
CA ILE A 49 6.03 -14.41 -13.53
C ILE A 49 5.14 -15.47 -12.88
N ILE A 50 4.66 -16.42 -13.66
CA ILE A 50 3.94 -17.59 -13.12
C ILE A 50 4.98 -18.58 -12.63
N ARG A 51 4.87 -18.98 -11.35
CA ARG A 51 5.78 -19.93 -10.71
C ARG A 51 5.22 -21.35 -10.69
N LYS A 52 3.89 -21.46 -10.54
CA LYS A 52 3.21 -22.77 -10.53
C LYS A 52 1.84 -22.68 -11.17
N LYS A 53 1.39 -23.79 -11.76
CA LYS A 53 0.07 -23.97 -12.33
C LYS A 53 -0.58 -25.23 -11.76
N ASN A 54 -1.91 -25.27 -11.77
CA ASN A 54 -2.66 -26.49 -11.48
C ASN A 54 -2.63 -27.47 -12.67
N ILE A 55 -3.28 -28.62 -12.53
CA ILE A 55 -3.27 -29.70 -13.52
C ILE A 55 -3.83 -29.26 -14.88
N ILE A 56 -4.78 -28.32 -14.93
CA ILE A 56 -5.35 -27.81 -16.17
C ILE A 56 -4.58 -26.61 -16.74
N GLY A 57 -3.51 -26.15 -16.05
CA GLY A 57 -2.63 -25.10 -16.54
C GLY A 57 -2.95 -23.70 -16.04
N LEU A 58 -3.89 -23.54 -15.08
CA LEU A 58 -4.20 -22.25 -14.46
C LEU A 58 -3.19 -21.91 -13.36
N PRO A 59 -2.71 -20.64 -13.28
CA PRO A 59 -1.73 -20.24 -12.29
C PRO A 59 -2.24 -20.35 -10.85
N THR A 60 -1.40 -20.86 -9.97
CA THR A 60 -1.64 -20.97 -8.52
C THR A 60 -0.55 -20.27 -7.71
N GLU A 61 0.60 -20.00 -8.33
CA GLU A 61 1.66 -19.23 -7.69
C GLU A 61 2.23 -18.21 -8.67
N TYR A 62 2.43 -16.99 -8.18
CA TYR A 62 3.01 -15.88 -8.93
C TYR A 62 4.22 -15.32 -8.20
N GLU A 63 5.13 -14.71 -8.95
CA GLU A 63 6.12 -13.77 -8.43
C GLU A 63 5.85 -12.40 -9.05
N ILE A 64 5.56 -11.40 -8.22
CA ILE A 64 5.32 -10.03 -8.63
C ILE A 64 6.60 -9.22 -8.43
N TRP A 65 6.93 -8.43 -9.42
CA TRP A 65 8.06 -7.51 -9.40
C TRP A 65 7.54 -6.08 -9.40
N TYR A 66 7.88 -5.34 -8.34
CA TYR A 66 7.60 -3.92 -8.24
C TYR A 66 8.88 -3.13 -8.50
N ARG A 67 8.77 -2.11 -9.36
CA ARG A 67 9.83 -1.14 -9.63
C ARG A 67 9.37 0.23 -9.19
N CYS A 68 9.58 0.51 -7.92
CA CYS A 68 9.29 1.78 -7.28
C CYS A 68 10.29 2.00 -6.16
N LYS A 69 10.49 3.25 -5.75
CA LYS A 69 11.27 3.57 -4.57
C LYS A 69 10.53 3.07 -3.32
N SER A 70 11.25 2.37 -2.43
CA SER A 70 10.72 1.94 -1.13
C SER A 70 11.86 1.89 -0.11
N ILE A 71 11.52 1.92 1.18
CA ILE A 71 12.48 1.72 2.27
C ILE A 71 12.71 0.21 2.43
N VAL A 72 13.98 -0.20 2.39
CA VAL A 72 14.39 -1.62 2.47
C VAL A 72 15.12 -1.96 3.77
N GLY A 73 15.42 -0.95 4.59
CA GLY A 73 16.08 -1.05 5.88
C GLY A 73 16.43 0.32 6.41
N VAL A 74 17.15 0.35 7.52
CA VAL A 74 17.67 1.55 8.16
C VAL A 74 19.15 1.39 8.46
N LYS A 75 19.88 2.51 8.64
CA LYS A 75 21.28 2.52 9.05
C LYS A 75 21.35 2.45 10.58
N ASP A 76 21.83 1.34 11.12
CA ASP A 76 21.92 1.13 12.57
C ASP A 76 23.01 1.98 13.26
N THR A 77 23.89 2.61 12.47
CA THR A 77 25.03 3.40 12.99
C THR A 77 24.71 4.87 13.22
N ALA A 78 23.50 5.33 12.89
CA ALA A 78 23.07 6.72 13.03
C ALA A 78 21.90 6.84 14.00
N ILE A 79 21.79 7.97 14.68
CA ILE A 79 20.61 8.38 15.45
C ILE A 79 20.26 9.80 15.01
N PRO A 80 19.09 10.02 14.36
CA PRO A 80 18.07 9.03 13.98
C PRO A 80 18.55 8.07 12.88
N ARG A 81 18.00 6.84 12.86
CA ARG A 81 18.35 5.78 11.91
C ARG A 81 17.82 6.11 10.51
N GLU A 82 18.69 6.59 9.64
CA GLU A 82 18.32 6.99 8.28
C GLU A 82 17.83 5.81 7.43
N PRO A 83 16.81 6.01 6.56
CA PRO A 83 16.33 4.96 5.69
C PRO A 83 17.31 4.58 4.59
N ILE A 84 17.35 3.30 4.28
CA ILE A 84 18.01 2.75 3.10
C ILE A 84 16.93 2.49 2.06
N PHE A 85 17.09 3.06 0.86
CA PHE A 85 16.12 2.92 -0.22
C PHE A 85 16.53 1.84 -1.23
N GLY A 86 15.50 1.16 -1.77
CA GLY A 86 15.61 0.23 -2.89
C GLY A 86 14.57 0.52 -3.96
N ASN A 87 14.78 -0.01 -5.17
CA ASN A 87 13.91 0.28 -6.32
C ASN A 87 13.36 -0.99 -7.01
N LEU A 88 13.73 -2.17 -6.56
CA LEU A 88 13.26 -3.44 -7.09
C LEU A 88 12.87 -4.38 -5.96
N HIS A 89 11.60 -4.74 -5.94
CA HIS A 89 11.02 -5.58 -4.91
C HIS A 89 10.33 -6.78 -5.53
N LYS A 90 10.55 -7.96 -4.94
CA LYS A 90 9.99 -9.23 -5.42
C LYS A 90 9.12 -9.83 -4.34
N MET A 91 7.89 -10.16 -4.71
CA MET A 91 6.90 -10.75 -3.82
C MET A 91 6.35 -12.04 -4.42
N SER A 92 6.31 -13.10 -3.63
CA SER A 92 5.63 -14.35 -3.96
C SER A 92 4.17 -14.26 -3.55
N ILE A 93 3.27 -14.77 -4.39
CA ILE A 93 1.85 -14.95 -4.08
C ILE A 93 1.53 -16.42 -4.27
N VAL A 94 0.93 -17.04 -3.26
CA VAL A 94 0.42 -18.39 -3.30
C VAL A 94 -1.09 -18.38 -3.13
N LEU A 95 -1.83 -18.96 -4.07
CA LEU A 95 -3.27 -19.19 -4.00
C LEU A 95 -3.47 -20.61 -3.48
N PRO A 96 -3.89 -20.81 -2.22
CA PRO A 96 -4.02 -22.14 -1.62
C PRO A 96 -5.12 -22.97 -2.29
N ASN A 97 -5.15 -24.26 -2.00
CA ASN A 97 -6.11 -25.18 -2.66
C ASN A 97 -7.57 -24.82 -2.35
N ASN A 98 -7.85 -24.26 -1.20
CA ASN A 98 -9.17 -23.80 -0.79
C ASN A 98 -9.51 -22.36 -1.22
N TYR A 99 -8.59 -21.65 -1.94
CA TYR A 99 -8.93 -20.37 -2.55
C TYR A 99 -10.05 -20.54 -3.60
N PRO A 100 -11.09 -19.68 -3.63
CA PRO A 100 -11.31 -18.41 -2.93
C PRO A 100 -12.24 -18.53 -1.69
N SER A 101 -12.23 -19.62 -0.96
CA SER A 101 -13.05 -19.74 0.26
C SER A 101 -12.61 -18.75 1.35
N ALA A 102 -13.45 -18.56 2.35
CA ALA A 102 -13.17 -17.62 3.46
C ALA A 102 -11.86 -17.92 4.19
N ASP A 103 -11.46 -19.21 4.26
CA ASP A 103 -10.21 -19.65 4.89
C ASP A 103 -9.05 -19.78 3.88
N GLY A 104 -9.34 -19.53 2.60
CA GLY A 104 -8.40 -19.70 1.49
C GLY A 104 -7.75 -18.39 1.05
N ASN A 105 -7.35 -17.52 1.96
CA ASN A 105 -6.74 -16.26 1.61
C ASN A 105 -5.42 -16.43 0.85
N PRO A 106 -5.14 -15.60 -0.18
CA PRO A 106 -3.85 -15.57 -0.83
C PRO A 106 -2.73 -15.26 0.18
N ILE A 107 -1.60 -15.95 0.05
CA ILE A 107 -0.43 -15.75 0.91
C ILE A 107 0.59 -14.88 0.17
N PHE A 108 0.94 -13.75 0.76
CA PHE A 108 1.88 -12.77 0.21
C PHE A 108 3.17 -12.78 1.01
N THR A 109 4.31 -12.99 0.34
CA THR A 109 5.62 -13.03 1.00
C THR A 109 6.67 -12.32 0.16
N PHE A 110 7.25 -11.24 0.68
CA PHE A 110 8.39 -10.60 0.03
C PHE A 110 9.64 -11.48 0.07
N ARG A 111 10.35 -11.53 -1.07
CA ARG A 111 11.65 -12.20 -1.23
C ARG A 111 12.82 -11.21 -1.11
N THR A 112 12.52 -9.92 -1.12
CA THR A 112 13.45 -8.81 -0.87
C THR A 112 13.12 -8.16 0.46
N ASN A 113 14.09 -7.52 1.09
CA ASN A 113 13.83 -6.77 2.32
C ASN A 113 12.91 -5.59 2.03
N ILE A 114 11.93 -5.38 2.91
CA ILE A 114 11.04 -4.22 2.93
C ILE A 114 10.89 -3.77 4.37
N TRP A 115 11.22 -2.52 4.64
CA TRP A 115 11.06 -1.89 5.94
C TRP A 115 9.71 -1.17 5.97
N HIS A 116 8.67 -1.87 6.43
CA HIS A 116 7.29 -1.34 6.40
C HIS A 116 6.47 -1.98 7.53
N PRO A 117 5.67 -1.22 8.31
CA PRO A 117 4.97 -1.75 9.48
C PRO A 117 3.97 -2.88 9.18
N ASN A 118 3.42 -2.95 7.97
CA ASN A 118 2.52 -4.04 7.56
C ASN A 118 3.26 -5.25 6.93
N ILE A 119 4.60 -5.29 7.02
CA ILE A 119 5.42 -6.36 6.44
C ILE A 119 6.46 -6.81 7.45
N ARG A 120 6.48 -8.11 7.77
CA ARG A 120 7.45 -8.67 8.72
C ARG A 120 8.87 -8.55 8.17
N TYR A 121 9.72 -7.79 8.85
CA TYR A 121 11.10 -7.54 8.40
C TYR A 121 12.05 -8.67 8.73
N SER A 122 11.85 -9.36 9.86
CA SER A 122 12.77 -10.38 10.38
C SER A 122 12.06 -11.58 11.01
N GLY A 123 12.82 -12.58 11.41
CA GLY A 123 12.33 -13.79 12.07
C GLY A 123 11.72 -14.82 11.12
N SER A 124 10.99 -15.79 11.66
CA SER A 124 10.44 -16.94 10.94
C SER A 124 9.42 -16.56 9.87
N PHE A 125 8.72 -15.45 10.07
CA PHE A 125 7.71 -14.92 9.14
C PHE A 125 8.23 -13.78 8.27
N LYS A 126 9.55 -13.66 8.11
CA LYS A 126 10.15 -12.61 7.29
C LYS A 126 9.52 -12.53 5.91
N GLY A 127 9.14 -11.32 5.52
CA GLY A 127 8.48 -11.01 4.24
C GLY A 127 6.97 -11.19 4.24
N HIS A 128 6.37 -11.77 5.30
CA HIS A 128 4.92 -11.88 5.40
C HIS A 128 4.27 -10.50 5.33
N VAL A 129 3.20 -10.38 4.52
CA VAL A 129 2.46 -9.14 4.32
C VAL A 129 1.11 -9.24 5.01
N CYS A 130 0.88 -8.41 6.01
CA CYS A 130 -0.44 -8.26 6.60
C CYS A 130 -1.30 -7.36 5.70
N LEU A 131 -2.20 -7.97 4.95
CA LEU A 131 -3.24 -7.26 4.22
C LEU A 131 -4.52 -7.33 5.04
N THR A 132 -5.09 -6.18 5.38
CA THR A 132 -6.39 -6.12 6.07
C THR A 132 -7.49 -6.45 5.06
N ILE A 133 -7.59 -7.74 4.71
CA ILE A 133 -8.54 -8.26 3.70
C ILE A 133 -9.98 -7.97 4.12
N LYS A 134 -10.26 -7.90 5.43
CA LYS A 134 -11.59 -7.55 5.96
C LYS A 134 -12.12 -6.21 5.45
N GLU A 135 -11.24 -5.24 5.24
CA GLU A 135 -11.63 -3.92 4.70
C GLU A 135 -11.88 -3.94 3.19
N MET A 136 -11.28 -4.89 2.47
CA MET A 136 -11.42 -5.04 1.02
C MET A 136 -12.52 -6.03 0.63
N GLY A 137 -13.10 -6.74 1.60
CA GLY A 137 -14.04 -7.83 1.37
C GLY A 137 -13.38 -9.17 1.04
N VAL A 138 -14.05 -10.26 1.41
CA VAL A 138 -13.57 -11.65 1.24
C VAL A 138 -13.30 -12.02 -0.23
N LEU A 139 -13.83 -11.25 -1.18
CA LEU A 139 -13.73 -11.49 -2.62
C LEU A 139 -12.84 -10.46 -3.34
N ALA A 140 -11.98 -9.76 -2.63
CA ALA A 140 -11.05 -8.82 -3.25
C ALA A 140 -10.27 -9.48 -4.39
N ALA A 141 -10.24 -8.84 -5.55
CA ALA A 141 -9.50 -9.36 -6.69
C ALA A 141 -7.98 -9.29 -6.43
N LEU A 142 -7.25 -10.29 -6.91
CA LEU A 142 -5.79 -10.36 -6.73
C LEU A 142 -5.09 -9.09 -7.22
N LYS A 143 -5.55 -8.50 -8.32
CA LYS A 143 -5.02 -7.23 -8.85
C LYS A 143 -5.12 -6.09 -7.83
N ASP A 144 -6.22 -6.01 -7.07
CA ASP A 144 -6.45 -4.94 -6.10
C ASP A 144 -5.55 -5.12 -4.88
N LEU A 145 -5.32 -6.37 -4.46
CA LEU A 145 -4.34 -6.70 -3.42
C LEU A 145 -2.91 -6.34 -3.86
N VAL A 146 -2.54 -6.61 -5.12
CA VAL A 146 -1.25 -6.22 -5.72
C VAL A 146 -1.09 -4.70 -5.73
N LEU A 147 -2.14 -3.94 -6.07
CA LEU A 147 -2.13 -2.48 -6.04
C LEU A 147 -2.03 -1.93 -4.61
N ARG A 148 -2.68 -2.57 -3.64
CA ARG A 148 -2.56 -2.19 -2.22
C ARG A 148 -1.14 -2.38 -1.70
N VAL A 149 -0.47 -3.46 -2.09
CA VAL A 149 0.95 -3.67 -1.77
C VAL A 149 1.85 -2.61 -2.42
N GLU A 150 1.54 -2.14 -3.63
CA GLU A 150 2.24 -1.00 -4.23
C GLU A 150 2.12 0.26 -3.37
N GLN A 151 0.94 0.52 -2.76
CA GLN A 151 0.74 1.64 -1.83
C GLN A 151 1.58 1.48 -0.57
N TYR A 152 1.73 0.26 -0.03
CA TYR A 152 2.64 -0.02 1.08
C TYR A 152 4.08 0.32 0.71
N LEU A 153 4.56 -0.19 -0.44
CA LEU A 153 5.92 0.10 -0.90
C LEU A 153 6.21 1.60 -1.05
N LYS A 154 5.21 2.37 -1.44
CA LYS A 154 5.30 3.84 -1.58
C LYS A 154 5.04 4.60 -0.28
N TYR A 155 4.77 3.92 0.82
CA TYR A 155 4.37 4.54 2.09
C TYR A 155 3.16 5.49 1.98
N SER A 156 2.34 5.31 0.95
CA SER A 156 1.06 6.03 0.82
C SER A 156 -0.05 5.41 1.65
N LEU A 157 0.15 4.19 2.12
CA LEU A 157 -0.74 3.47 3.03
C LEU A 157 0.11 2.63 3.99
N TYR A 158 -0.07 2.83 5.29
CA TYR A 158 0.52 2.01 6.35
C TYR A 158 -0.25 2.18 7.66
N HIS A 159 -0.07 1.24 8.57
CA HIS A 159 -0.56 1.32 9.94
C HIS A 159 0.63 1.15 10.89
N ALA A 160 1.00 2.22 11.57
CA ALA A 160 2.11 2.23 12.51
C ALA A 160 1.66 2.41 13.97
N GLU A 161 0.36 2.67 14.20
CA GLU A 161 -0.21 2.85 15.53
C GLU A 161 -0.16 1.55 16.34
N ASN A 162 0.12 1.65 17.65
CA ASN A 162 0.10 0.49 18.54
C ASN A 162 -1.33 0.17 19.01
N THR A 163 -2.27 0.10 18.06
CA THR A 163 -3.69 -0.19 18.27
C THR A 163 -4.13 -1.33 17.38
N TYR A 164 -5.24 -1.98 17.73
CA TYR A 164 -5.80 -3.05 16.90
C TYR A 164 -6.37 -2.50 15.57
N PRO A 165 -6.13 -3.18 14.43
CA PRO A 165 -5.23 -4.31 14.22
C PRO A 165 -3.75 -3.91 14.33
N TYR A 166 -2.99 -4.59 15.21
CA TYR A 166 -1.60 -4.24 15.44
C TYR A 166 -0.76 -4.33 14.16
N PRO A 167 0.31 -3.51 14.05
CA PRO A 167 1.27 -3.62 12.95
C PRO A 167 1.85 -5.04 12.85
N GLU A 168 2.15 -5.48 11.64
CA GLU A 168 2.80 -6.79 11.41
C GLU A 168 4.22 -6.83 11.98
N ASP A 169 4.92 -5.68 11.96
CA ASP A 169 6.26 -5.52 12.55
C ASP A 169 6.29 -4.32 13.49
N GLN A 170 6.34 -4.59 14.80
CA GLN A 170 6.31 -3.57 15.85
C GLN A 170 7.57 -2.69 15.85
N ASN A 171 8.76 -3.26 15.59
CA ASN A 171 10.01 -2.49 15.57
C ASN A 171 10.03 -1.50 14.41
N VAL A 172 9.50 -1.92 13.25
CA VAL A 172 9.36 -1.03 12.10
C VAL A 172 8.32 0.05 12.38
N ALA A 173 7.20 -0.30 13.03
CA ALA A 173 6.16 0.65 13.38
C ALA A 173 6.65 1.71 14.38
N GLU A 174 7.45 1.30 15.37
CA GLU A 174 8.12 2.21 16.31
C GLU A 174 9.04 3.19 15.58
N TRP A 175 9.93 2.66 14.72
CA TRP A 175 10.80 3.52 13.90
C TRP A 175 10.00 4.52 13.05
N VAL A 176 8.88 4.08 12.46
CA VAL A 176 8.02 4.98 11.66
C VAL A 176 7.52 6.15 12.51
N ARG A 177 6.99 5.89 13.71
CA ARG A 177 6.46 6.92 14.60
C ARG A 177 7.54 7.85 15.16
N GLU A 178 8.67 7.28 15.59
CA GLU A 178 9.68 8.00 16.37
C GLU A 178 10.74 8.68 15.49
N GLU A 179 11.01 8.12 14.31
CA GLU A 179 12.08 8.60 13.44
C GLU A 179 11.59 8.91 12.02
N GLY A 180 10.82 8.01 11.40
CA GLY A 180 10.43 8.10 10.00
C GLY A 180 9.51 9.27 9.68
N GLU A 181 8.42 9.43 10.42
CA GLU A 181 7.45 10.51 10.25
C GLU A 181 8.00 11.87 10.69
N PRO A 182 8.64 12.01 11.87
CA PRO A 182 9.21 13.28 12.29
C PRO A 182 10.22 13.86 11.31
N ASN A 183 11.02 13.00 10.66
CA ASN A 183 12.00 13.39 9.67
C ASN A 183 11.44 13.46 8.22
N GLY A 184 10.16 13.17 8.03
CA GLY A 184 9.51 13.21 6.71
C GLY A 184 9.95 12.09 5.75
N TRP A 185 10.63 11.06 6.23
CA TRP A 185 11.19 9.98 5.41
C TRP A 185 10.13 9.03 4.83
N THR A 186 8.92 9.04 5.38
CA THR A 186 7.78 8.23 4.91
C THR A 186 6.92 8.93 3.85
N ARG A 187 7.24 10.18 3.48
CA ARG A 187 6.41 11.01 2.58
C ARG A 187 6.79 10.94 1.11
N PHE A 188 7.79 10.17 0.72
CA PHE A 188 8.31 10.11 -0.66
C PHE A 188 7.33 9.55 -1.70
N GLY A 189 6.26 8.89 -1.28
CA GLY A 189 5.22 8.34 -2.16
C GLY A 189 3.96 9.19 -2.25
N GLN A 190 3.91 10.29 -1.51
CA GLN A 190 2.80 11.25 -1.56
C GLN A 190 3.16 12.35 -2.57
N ASP A 191 2.22 12.69 -3.46
CA ASP A 191 2.35 13.89 -4.27
C ASP A 191 2.29 15.09 -3.30
N VAL A 192 3.44 15.65 -2.97
CA VAL A 192 3.51 16.88 -2.18
C VAL A 192 2.99 17.99 -3.06
N PRO A 193 1.86 18.64 -2.76
CA PRO A 193 1.47 19.83 -3.47
C PRO A 193 2.60 20.84 -3.29
N SER A 194 3.17 21.31 -4.40
CA SER A 194 4.21 22.32 -4.41
C SER A 194 3.75 23.49 -3.53
N LYS A 195 4.49 23.77 -2.46
CA LYS A 195 4.28 24.96 -1.63
C LYS A 195 4.37 26.16 -2.56
N SER A 196 3.23 26.73 -2.92
CA SER A 196 3.15 28.07 -3.50
C SER A 196 3.77 29.02 -2.46
N ASN A 197 4.80 29.76 -2.89
CA ASN A 197 5.41 30.83 -2.15
C ASN A 197 4.33 31.78 -1.59
N SER A 198 4.03 31.71 -0.32
CA SER A 198 3.35 32.79 0.39
C SER A 198 4.40 33.88 0.65
N GLN A 199 4.39 34.86 -0.23
CA GLN A 199 5.05 36.13 -0.03
C GLN A 199 4.52 36.73 1.27
N THR A 200 5.47 37.02 2.16
CA THR A 200 5.31 37.89 3.31
C THR A 200 4.89 39.29 2.85
N VAL A 201 3.64 39.64 3.11
CA VAL A 201 3.20 41.04 3.05
C VAL A 201 3.30 41.59 4.46
N SER A 202 4.25 42.46 4.67
CA SER A 202 4.43 43.29 5.87
C SER A 202 3.20 44.15 6.10
N ALA A 203 2.55 43.99 7.25
CA ALA A 203 1.50 44.88 7.72
C ALA A 203 2.13 46.16 8.30
N THR A 204 1.74 47.27 7.71
CA THR A 204 1.96 48.60 8.26
C THR A 204 0.80 48.93 9.21
N GLU A 205 1.17 49.30 10.44
CA GLU A 205 0.26 49.85 11.44
C GLU A 205 -0.39 51.15 10.97
N SER A 206 -1.69 51.31 11.24
CA SER A 206 -2.32 52.62 11.42
C SER A 206 -3.37 52.51 12.52
N GLN A 207 -3.09 53.23 13.63
CA GLN A 207 -4.03 53.56 14.69
C GLN A 207 -5.11 54.48 14.13
N ASP A 208 -6.36 54.33 14.59
CA ASP A 208 -7.17 55.42 15.13
C ASP A 208 -8.48 54.95 15.77
N ASN A 209 -8.64 55.33 16.94
CA ASN A 209 -9.62 55.81 17.94
C ASN A 209 -11.14 55.71 17.70
N HIS A 210 -11.80 55.45 18.85
CA HIS A 210 -13.12 55.90 19.36
C HIS A 210 -14.37 55.25 18.79
N THR A 211 -15.32 54.74 19.55
CA THR A 211 -16.09 55.29 20.69
C THR A 211 -17.02 54.25 21.29
N GLU A 212 -17.27 54.33 22.58
CA GLU A 212 -18.28 53.64 23.39
C GLU A 212 -19.69 53.69 22.81
N THR A 213 -20.51 52.66 23.07
CA THR A 213 -21.82 52.84 23.68
C THR A 213 -22.38 51.51 24.27
N THR A 214 -22.69 51.61 25.53
CA THR A 214 -23.43 50.71 26.44
C THR A 214 -24.88 50.48 26.01
N LYS A 215 -25.44 49.28 26.30
CA LYS A 215 -26.74 48.99 26.97
C LYS A 215 -27.00 47.49 26.94
N LYS A 216 -26.95 46.86 28.12
CA LYS A 216 -27.99 46.42 29.09
C LYS A 216 -28.99 45.36 28.58
N SER A 217 -28.88 44.20 29.25
CA SER A 217 -29.98 43.49 29.96
C SER A 217 -31.02 42.75 29.13
N THR A 218 -31.22 41.47 29.29
CA THR A 218 -32.15 40.92 30.31
C THR A 218 -32.08 39.36 30.36
N LYS A 219 -32.07 38.86 31.58
CA LYS A 219 -32.32 37.45 31.97
C LYS A 219 -33.70 36.98 31.53
N LYS A 220 -33.83 35.68 31.21
CA LYS A 220 -34.94 34.85 31.73
C LYS A 220 -34.57 33.38 31.73
N SER A 221 -34.50 32.83 32.91
CA SER A 221 -34.61 31.42 33.25
C SER A 221 -36.04 30.95 33.01
N LEU A 222 -36.23 29.69 32.63
CA LEU A 222 -37.27 28.84 33.25
C LEU A 222 -36.95 27.35 33.01
N THR A 223 -36.91 26.68 34.11
CA THR A 223 -37.01 25.25 34.42
C THR A 223 -38.30 24.64 33.83
N ILE A 224 -38.23 23.46 33.29
CA ILE A 224 -38.93 22.24 33.78
C ILE A 224 -38.21 21.05 33.20
#